data_000863612f700d274ca241d69a4f5bb3
#
_entry.id   000863612f700d274ca241d69a4f5bb3
#
_cell.length_a   1.000
_cell.length_b   1.000
_cell.length_c   1.000
_cell.angle_alpha   90.00
_cell.angle_beta   90.00
_cell.angle_gamma   90.00
#
_symmetry.space_group_name_H-M   'P 1'
#
loop_
_entity.id
_entity.type
_entity.pdbx_description
1 polymer ?
#
loop_
_entity_poly.entity_id
_entity_poly.type
_entity_poly.pdbx_seq_one_letter_code
_entity_poly.pdbx_strand_id
1 'polypeptide(L)' 'MPVVCSNGKQFATVDHLDGDAIKLTKDDDGQHHWIPLDWVTRVDEHVHVDRPGKQAMQEGSTTPPAGAQG' A
#
# COMPACT_ATOMS: atom_id res chain seq x y z
N MET A 1 7.96 7.32 1.26
CA MET A 1 8.58 6.04 1.64
C MET A 1 8.17 4.97 0.63
N PRO A 2 9.12 4.25 0.04
CA PRO A 2 8.78 3.21 -0.93
C PRO A 2 8.10 2.01 -0.27
N VAL A 3 7.21 1.37 -1.03
CA VAL A 3 6.58 0.11 -0.63
C VAL A 3 7.12 -0.99 -1.53
N VAL A 4 7.71 -2.01 -0.92
CA VAL A 4 8.29 -3.14 -1.65
C VAL A 4 7.47 -4.40 -1.39
N CYS A 5 7.39 -5.24 -2.39
CA CYS A 5 6.63 -6.47 -2.29
C CYS A 5 7.49 -7.60 -1.72
N SER A 6 6.91 -8.81 -1.63
CA SER A 6 7.56 -9.94 -0.99
C SER A 6 8.87 -10.35 -1.67
N ASN A 7 9.07 -10.00 -2.94
CA ASN A 7 10.32 -10.28 -3.65
C ASN A 7 11.32 -9.12 -3.60
N GLY A 8 11.02 -8.07 -2.85
CA GLY A 8 11.93 -6.94 -2.67
C GLY A 8 11.82 -5.84 -3.73
N LYS A 9 10.90 -5.95 -4.68
CA LYS A 9 10.73 -4.92 -5.70
C LYS A 9 9.76 -3.85 -5.23
N GLN A 10 10.13 -2.58 -5.45
CA GLN A 10 9.23 -1.47 -5.19
C GLN A 10 8.08 -1.48 -6.19
N PHE A 11 6.85 -1.39 -5.69
CA PHE A 11 5.68 -1.30 -6.57
C PHE A 11 4.83 -0.07 -6.29
N ALA A 12 5.09 0.66 -5.23
CA ALA A 12 4.31 1.84 -4.86
C ALA A 12 5.11 2.72 -3.91
N THR A 13 4.52 3.87 -3.56
CA THR A 13 5.08 4.78 -2.56
C THR A 13 3.95 5.18 -1.61
N VAL A 14 4.27 5.29 -0.33
CA VAL A 14 3.30 5.72 0.68
C VAL A 14 2.98 7.20 0.47
N ASP A 15 1.69 7.53 0.35
CA ASP A 15 1.22 8.91 0.40
C ASP A 15 1.06 9.30 1.87
N HIS A 16 0.22 8.59 2.60
CA HIS A 16 0.09 8.77 4.05
C HIS A 16 -0.67 7.58 4.64
N LEU A 17 -0.74 7.54 5.98
CA LEU A 17 -1.57 6.55 6.67
C LEU A 17 -3.00 7.07 6.72
N ASP A 18 -3.96 6.16 6.53
CA ASP A 18 -5.37 6.51 6.46
C ASP A 18 -6.17 5.44 7.23
N GLY A 19 -6.45 5.73 8.49
CA GLY A 19 -7.06 4.74 9.38
C GLY A 19 -6.14 3.55 9.59
N ASP A 20 -6.65 2.35 9.39
CA ASP A 20 -5.88 1.12 9.52
C ASP A 20 -5.26 0.67 8.20
N ALA A 21 -5.14 1.59 7.24
CA ALA A 21 -4.60 1.30 5.92
C ALA A 21 -3.52 2.29 5.54
N ILE A 22 -2.73 1.91 4.55
CA ILE A 22 -1.73 2.78 3.94
C ILE A 22 -2.30 3.25 2.61
N LYS A 23 -2.42 4.57 2.45
CA LYS A 23 -2.79 5.16 1.17
C LYS A 23 -1.53 5.30 0.32
N LEU A 24 -1.58 4.71 -0.85
CA LEU A 24 -0.46 4.77 -1.79
C LEU A 24 -0.63 5.98 -2.72
N THR A 25 0.48 6.44 -3.29
CA THR A 25 0.43 7.49 -4.30
C THR A 25 -0.32 6.99 -5.53
N LYS A 26 -0.75 7.93 -6.38
CA LYS A 26 -1.47 7.59 -7.60
C LYS A 26 -0.63 6.68 -8.48
N ASP A 27 -1.28 5.67 -9.06
CA ASP A 27 -0.66 4.81 -10.05
C ASP A 27 -0.71 5.43 -11.44
N ASP A 28 -0.36 4.64 -12.46
CA ASP A 28 -0.35 5.12 -13.85
C ASP A 28 -1.75 5.47 -14.36
N ASP A 29 -2.79 4.90 -13.75
CA ASP A 29 -4.18 5.21 -14.08
C ASP A 29 -4.72 6.42 -13.32
N GLY A 30 -3.91 7.01 -12.47
CA GLY A 30 -4.31 8.15 -11.66
C GLY A 30 -5.15 7.78 -10.44
N GLN A 31 -5.16 6.53 -10.04
CA GLN A 31 -5.94 6.07 -8.89
C GLN A 31 -5.05 5.82 -7.69
N HIS A 32 -5.53 6.23 -6.51
CA HIS A 32 -4.93 5.83 -5.25
C HIS A 32 -5.37 4.42 -4.89
N HIS A 33 -4.50 3.70 -4.19
CA HIS A 33 -4.81 2.39 -3.65
C HIS A 33 -4.56 2.41 -2.15
N TRP A 34 -5.31 1.61 -1.41
CA TRP A 34 -5.17 1.45 0.03
C TRP A 34 -4.87 -0.02 0.31
N ILE A 35 -3.86 -0.27 1.11
CA ILE A 35 -3.52 -1.63 1.56
C ILE A 35 -3.62 -1.70 3.07
N PRO A 36 -4.11 -2.82 3.63
CA PRO A 36 -4.21 -2.97 5.07
C PRO A 36 -2.83 -2.95 5.74
N LEU A 37 -2.74 -2.36 6.92
CA LEU A 37 -1.52 -2.42 7.72
C LEU A 37 -1.14 -3.85 8.07
N ASP A 38 -2.10 -4.76 8.14
CA ASP A 38 -1.85 -6.16 8.44
C ASP A 38 -0.96 -6.86 7.40
N TRP A 39 -0.86 -6.30 6.20
CA TRP A 39 0.01 -6.87 5.16
C TRP A 39 1.48 -6.50 5.38
N VAL A 40 1.75 -5.52 6.22
CA VAL A 40 3.11 -5.04 6.46
C VAL A 40 3.84 -6.02 7.37
N THR A 41 4.94 -6.57 6.90
CA THR A 41 5.76 -7.51 7.66
C THR A 41 6.92 -6.82 8.37
N ARG A 42 7.39 -5.71 7.79
CA ARG A 42 8.53 -4.97 8.33
C ARG A 42 8.53 -3.55 7.79
N VAL A 43 9.01 -2.62 8.59
CA VAL A 43 9.25 -1.24 8.16
C VAL A 43 10.70 -0.89 8.52
N ASP A 44 11.46 -0.49 7.52
CA ASP A 44 12.80 0.07 7.69
C ASP A 44 12.89 1.33 6.82
N GLU A 45 13.80 1.39 5.88
CA GLU A 45 13.80 2.47 4.89
C GLU A 45 12.68 2.29 3.87
N HIS A 46 12.05 1.12 3.88
CA HIS A 46 10.94 0.75 2.99
C HIS A 46 9.85 0.09 3.80
N VAL A 47 8.62 0.13 3.29
CA VAL A 47 7.52 -0.66 3.84
C VAL A 47 7.52 -2.00 3.09
N HIS A 48 7.64 -3.10 3.84
CA HIS A 48 7.65 -4.45 3.26
C HIS A 48 6.30 -5.12 3.46
N VAL A 49 5.73 -5.64 2.38
CA VAL A 49 4.46 -6.36 2.44
C VAL A 49 4.69 -7.85 2.16
N ASP A 50 3.72 -8.68 2.56
CA ASP A 50 3.86 -10.13 2.58
C ASP A 50 3.47 -10.81 1.27
N ARG A 51 3.19 -10.05 0.23
CA ARG A 51 2.70 -10.60 -1.04
C ARG A 51 3.31 -9.87 -2.23
N PRO A 52 3.27 -10.50 -3.43
CA PRO A 52 3.77 -9.85 -4.64
C PRO A 52 3.04 -8.54 -4.93
N GLY A 53 3.75 -7.56 -5.49
CA GLY A 53 3.18 -6.26 -5.78
C GLY A 53 1.92 -6.34 -6.66
N LYS A 54 1.93 -7.21 -7.67
CA LYS A 54 0.77 -7.40 -8.53
C LYS A 54 -0.45 -7.87 -7.73
N GLN A 55 -0.25 -8.83 -6.84
CA GLN A 55 -1.33 -9.33 -5.98
C GLN A 55 -1.79 -8.25 -5.00
N ALA A 56 -0.86 -7.51 -4.41
CA ALA A 56 -1.18 -6.43 -3.49
C ALA A 56 -2.06 -5.37 -4.17
N MET A 57 -1.75 -5.01 -5.39
CA MET A 57 -2.53 -4.03 -6.12
C MET A 57 -3.91 -4.56 -6.52
N GLN A 58 -4.03 -5.86 -6.77
CA GLN A 58 -5.32 -6.48 -7.11
C GLN A 58 -6.21 -6.64 -5.87
N GLU A 59 -5.62 -6.98 -4.73
CA GLU A 59 -6.37 -7.21 -3.50
C GLU A 59 -6.58 -5.93 -2.71
N GLY A 60 -5.78 -4.90 -2.97
CA GLY A 60 -5.92 -3.61 -2.33
C GLY A 60 -7.20 -2.91 -2.76
N SER A 61 -7.63 -1.94 -1.96
CA SER A 61 -8.84 -1.16 -2.24
C SER A 61 -8.51 0.09 -3.04
N THR A 62 -9.42 0.52 -3.89
CA THR A 62 -9.35 1.82 -4.55
C THR A 62 -10.22 2.86 -3.86
N THR A 63 -10.84 2.48 -2.74
CA THR A 63 -11.64 3.38 -1.92
C THR A 63 -11.07 3.44 -0.51
N PRO A 64 -11.24 4.54 0.23
CA PRO A 64 -10.75 4.63 1.60
C PRO A 64 -11.36 3.55 2.49
N PRO A 65 -10.63 3.09 3.50
CA PRO A 65 -11.16 2.11 4.43
C PRO A 65 -12.29 2.71 5.27
N ALA A 66 -13.15 1.86 5.82
CA ALA A 66 -14.20 2.29 6.71
C ALA A 66 -13.60 3.05 7.89
N GLY A 67 -14.13 4.23 8.20
CA GLY A 67 -13.62 5.07 9.28
C GLY A 67 -12.48 5.99 8.87
N ALA A 68 -12.00 5.93 7.64
CA ALA A 68 -10.98 6.85 7.17
C ALA A 68 -11.53 8.27 7.07
N GLN A 69 -10.67 9.25 7.30
CA GLN A 69 -11.02 10.67 7.21
C GLN A 69 -10.66 11.26 5.85
N GLY A 70 -10.63 10.48 4.92
CA GLY A 70 -10.29 10.70 3.54
C GLY A 70 -10.30 11.94 2.82
#